data_009023a049294d9f2e4a2b5006827d6b
#
_entry.id   009023a049294d9f2e4a2b5006827d6b
#
_cell.length_a   1.000
_cell.length_b   1.000
_cell.length_c   1.000
_cell.angle_alpha   90.00
_cell.angle_beta   90.00
_cell.angle_gamma   90.00
#
_symmetry.space_group_name_H-M   'P 1'
#
loop_
_entity.id
_entity.type
_entity.pdbx_description
1 polymer ?
#
loop_
_entity_poly.entity_id
_entity_poly.type
_entity_poly.pdbx_seq_one_letter_code
_entity_poly.pdbx_strand_id
1 'polypeptide(L)'
;MFYWSDNPFRMSFVIGLCLIVAGLMLGVVSALLALARSRRLMFRMGGLVGGTFVVLFGALLVFFSVHCRLVVQPRLGIDEWRQDLAILGATIPRDHPNAFAHISPEQFNREFSDIKTQLASDSESQIEMSMVRLVALLQDGHSTLFPFQPATGFHMLPIQLYKFSDGWYITEASPRYQYLVGQRVLRIGAKSVEEVYTILHPFVGADNESTVKDRIPLYMICPEVLQAEGISPPATNTVLFIVASPNGNASDANIEPVGLVRYLYWYFQPLQAWKHKPNESTLPLYRQQTWQNYWFRYLGSERTVYFAFNQVRDDSGETFETFGTRLLAFCRAHPVDRLIIDIRNNSGGDNTIFRPFIRDLAQSPLNQRGRLYTIIGRHTFSAAVNFTSALERETQTLFVGEPAGAGPNHFGDPHKYILPQSKLVVFLASRYHQWGDAADARRAHEPALEISISHTDYFANRDPVLESILHQSLEPTAIGGTR
;
A
#
# COMPACT_ATOMS: atom_id res chain seq x y z
N MET A 1 -2.57 3.21 2.21
CA MET A 1 -1.40 3.53 3.04
C MET A 1 -1.47 2.70 4.30
N PHE A 2 -0.73 1.61 4.36
CA PHE A 2 -0.65 0.85 5.60
C PHE A 2 0.29 1.61 6.53
N TYR A 3 -0.27 2.34 7.49
CA TYR A 3 0.47 2.83 8.64
C TYR A 3 0.83 1.61 9.51
N TRP A 4 1.86 0.90 9.12
CA TRP A 4 2.44 -0.17 9.90
C TRP A 4 3.41 0.42 10.92
N SER A 5 2.88 1.10 11.94
CA SER A 5 3.68 1.37 13.14
C SER A 5 4.03 0.09 13.90
N ASP A 6 3.33 -1.01 13.63
CA ASP A 6 3.66 -2.35 14.09
C ASP A 6 4.25 -3.16 12.92
N ASN A 7 5.44 -2.77 12.59
CA ASN A 7 6.35 -3.23 11.56
C ASN A 7 6.38 -4.77 11.45
N PRO A 8 6.11 -5.39 10.27
CA PRO A 8 6.40 -6.80 10.02
C PRO A 8 7.91 -7.10 10.18
N PHE A 9 8.80 -6.08 10.12
CA PHE A 9 10.18 -6.17 10.58
C PHE A 9 10.30 -6.57 12.06
N ARG A 10 9.38 -6.20 12.93
CA ARG A 10 9.40 -6.70 14.32
C ARG A 10 9.09 -8.19 14.40
N MET A 11 8.23 -8.70 13.54
CA MET A 11 7.94 -10.15 13.52
C MET A 11 9.11 -10.93 12.91
N SER A 12 9.73 -10.49 11.82
CA SER A 12 10.98 -11.08 11.32
C SER A 12 12.16 -10.84 12.27
N PHE A 13 12.21 -9.72 12.98
CA PHE A 13 13.18 -9.44 14.02
C PHE A 13 12.97 -10.36 15.23
N VAL A 14 11.74 -10.55 15.68
CA VAL A 14 11.40 -11.47 16.80
C VAL A 14 11.66 -12.91 16.38
N ILE A 15 11.30 -13.35 15.18
CA ILE A 15 11.63 -14.66 14.64
C ILE A 15 13.15 -14.83 14.51
N GLY A 16 13.85 -13.83 13.98
CA GLY A 16 15.30 -13.81 13.87
C GLY A 16 15.97 -13.87 15.25
N LEU A 17 15.49 -13.09 16.21
CA LEU A 17 15.98 -13.11 17.59
C LEU A 17 15.71 -14.46 18.27
N CYS A 18 14.54 -15.05 18.06
CA CYS A 18 14.22 -16.39 18.57
C CYS A 18 15.11 -17.47 17.94
N LEU A 19 15.42 -17.38 16.65
CA LEU A 19 16.35 -18.29 15.98
C LEU A 19 17.80 -18.11 16.47
N ILE A 20 18.23 -16.88 16.73
CA ILE A 20 19.53 -16.56 17.30
C ILE A 20 19.63 -17.12 18.72
N VAL A 21 18.61 -16.90 19.57
CA VAL A 21 18.58 -17.44 20.93
C VAL A 21 18.56 -18.96 20.94
N ALA A 22 17.79 -19.60 20.06
CA ALA A 22 17.78 -21.04 19.88
C ALA A 22 19.14 -21.57 19.38
N GLY A 23 19.78 -20.90 18.46
CA GLY A 23 21.12 -21.24 17.96
C GLY A 23 22.20 -21.10 19.04
N LEU A 24 22.17 -20.01 19.83
CA LEU A 24 23.08 -19.82 20.97
C LEU A 24 22.90 -20.87 22.05
N MET A 25 21.64 -21.23 22.35
CA MET A 25 21.35 -22.32 23.32
C MET A 25 21.86 -23.67 22.83
N LEU A 26 21.65 -24.01 21.55
CA LEU A 26 22.20 -25.22 20.94
C LEU A 26 23.73 -25.23 21.00
N GLY A 27 24.38 -24.09 20.78
CA GLY A 27 25.84 -23.94 20.89
C GLY A 27 26.35 -24.15 22.32
N VAL A 28 25.70 -23.52 23.30
CA VAL A 28 26.05 -23.72 24.75
C VAL A 28 25.85 -25.16 25.16
N VAL A 29 24.75 -25.79 24.74
CA VAL A 29 24.46 -27.21 25.02
C VAL A 29 25.51 -28.12 24.40
N SER A 30 25.87 -27.91 23.15
CA SER A 30 26.91 -28.67 22.46
C SER A 30 28.26 -28.56 23.19
N ALA A 31 28.61 -27.36 23.65
CA ALA A 31 29.84 -27.08 24.40
C ALA A 31 29.83 -27.81 25.80
N LEU A 32 28.68 -27.74 26.49
CA LEU A 32 28.53 -28.43 27.79
C LEU A 32 28.55 -29.97 27.63
N LEU A 33 27.95 -30.50 26.55
CA LEU A 33 28.01 -31.95 26.26
C LEU A 33 29.42 -32.38 25.88
N ALA A 34 30.19 -31.55 25.18
CA ALA A 34 31.61 -31.84 24.87
C ALA A 34 32.52 -31.84 26.12
N LEU A 35 32.17 -31.09 27.16
CA LEU A 35 32.87 -31.02 28.45
C LEU A 35 32.48 -32.17 29.39
N ALA A 36 31.38 -32.87 29.13
CA ALA A 36 30.90 -33.97 30.01
C ALA A 36 31.65 -35.27 29.76
N ARG A 37 32.65 -35.57 30.65
CA ARG A 37 33.48 -36.79 30.58
C ARG A 37 32.79 -38.08 31.11
N SER A 38 31.54 -38.06 31.56
CA SER A 38 30.86 -39.24 32.06
C SER A 38 29.46 -39.45 31.49
N ARG A 39 29.08 -40.70 31.13
CA ARG A 39 27.76 -41.06 30.58
C ARG A 39 26.60 -40.67 31.52
N ARG A 40 26.78 -40.70 32.85
CA ARG A 40 25.74 -40.33 33.82
C ARG A 40 25.48 -38.80 33.83
N LEU A 41 26.51 -38.00 33.61
CA LEU A 41 26.38 -36.55 33.50
C LEU A 41 25.69 -36.16 32.20
N MET A 42 26.03 -36.81 31.08
CA MET A 42 25.34 -36.61 29.78
C MET A 42 23.84 -36.90 29.86
N PHE A 43 23.40 -37.97 30.53
CA PHE A 43 21.98 -38.30 30.67
C PHE A 43 21.21 -37.27 31.53
N ARG A 44 21.82 -36.77 32.61
CA ARG A 44 21.22 -35.71 33.45
C ARG A 44 21.17 -34.35 32.73
N MET A 45 22.20 -34.02 31.98
CA MET A 45 22.24 -32.81 31.17
C MET A 45 21.28 -32.89 29.99
N GLY A 46 21.15 -34.04 29.32
CA GLY A 46 20.15 -34.24 28.25
C GLY A 46 18.71 -34.06 28.74
N GLY A 47 18.38 -34.53 29.94
CA GLY A 47 17.06 -34.30 30.55
C GLY A 47 16.81 -32.84 30.92
N LEU A 48 17.82 -32.15 31.48
CA LEU A 48 17.72 -30.71 31.81
C LEU A 48 17.54 -29.84 30.54
N VAL A 49 18.28 -30.16 29.49
CA VAL A 49 18.25 -29.48 28.22
C VAL A 49 16.92 -29.72 27.49
N GLY A 50 16.45 -30.95 27.45
CA GLY A 50 15.14 -31.27 26.86
C GLY A 50 13.99 -30.57 27.61
N GLY A 51 14.04 -30.55 28.95
CA GLY A 51 13.08 -29.84 29.79
C GLY A 51 13.10 -28.31 29.53
N THR A 52 14.28 -27.71 29.46
CA THR A 52 14.42 -26.26 29.17
C THR A 52 13.92 -25.91 27.75
N PHE A 53 14.19 -26.78 26.76
CA PHE A 53 13.71 -26.58 25.39
C PHE A 53 12.18 -26.67 25.33
N VAL A 54 11.55 -27.62 26.03
CA VAL A 54 10.08 -27.74 26.06
C VAL A 54 9.45 -26.55 26.76
N VAL A 55 10.04 -26.05 27.85
CA VAL A 55 9.53 -24.87 28.56
C VAL A 55 9.68 -23.59 27.69
N LEU A 56 10.81 -23.42 27.02
CA LEU A 56 11.04 -22.27 26.14
C LEU A 56 10.18 -22.32 24.87
N PHE A 57 10.00 -23.52 24.30
CA PHE A 57 9.10 -23.70 23.16
C PHE A 57 7.64 -23.51 23.58
N GLY A 58 7.24 -23.98 24.76
CA GLY A 58 5.93 -23.72 25.34
C GLY A 58 5.71 -22.21 25.60
N ALA A 59 6.70 -21.54 26.19
CA ALA A 59 6.66 -20.08 26.40
C ALA A 59 6.61 -19.30 25.07
N LEU A 60 7.33 -19.76 24.05
CA LEU A 60 7.30 -19.21 22.70
C LEU A 60 5.92 -19.41 22.06
N LEU A 61 5.31 -20.60 22.18
CA LEU A 61 3.95 -20.87 21.70
C LEU A 61 2.91 -20.03 22.44
N VAL A 62 3.05 -19.85 23.76
CA VAL A 62 2.18 -18.98 24.56
C VAL A 62 2.39 -17.52 24.15
N PHE A 63 3.63 -17.06 23.95
CA PHE A 63 3.94 -15.73 23.45
C PHE A 63 3.36 -15.50 22.05
N PHE A 64 3.50 -16.47 21.13
CA PHE A 64 2.86 -16.42 19.81
C PHE A 64 1.33 -16.46 19.92
N SER A 65 0.75 -17.28 20.80
CA SER A 65 -0.69 -17.34 21.03
C SER A 65 -1.25 -16.04 21.61
N VAL A 66 -0.49 -15.36 22.46
CA VAL A 66 -0.89 -14.09 23.10
C VAL A 66 -0.65 -12.89 22.20
N HIS A 67 0.43 -12.87 21.42
CA HIS A 67 0.80 -11.72 20.56
C HIS A 67 0.35 -11.85 19.12
N CYS A 68 0.29 -13.07 18.59
CA CYS A 68 -0.28 -13.37 17.27
C CYS A 68 -1.67 -13.95 17.40
N ARG A 69 -2.49 -13.58 18.38
CA ARG A 69 -3.84 -14.13 18.55
C ARG A 69 -4.38 -14.73 17.24
N LEU A 70 -3.96 -15.95 16.94
CA LEU A 70 -4.69 -16.88 16.09
C LEU A 70 -5.95 -17.28 16.90
N VAL A 71 -6.73 -16.29 17.28
CA VAL A 71 -8.04 -16.49 17.82
C VAL A 71 -8.90 -16.73 16.59
N VAL A 72 -9.27 -17.98 16.36
CA VAL A 72 -10.57 -18.24 15.76
C VAL A 72 -11.54 -17.45 16.63
N GLN A 73 -11.95 -16.27 16.19
CA GLN A 73 -12.87 -15.45 16.97
C GLN A 73 -14.18 -16.25 17.06
N PRO A 74 -14.78 -16.43 18.25
CA PRO A 74 -16.14 -16.94 18.31
C PRO A 74 -17.01 -16.02 17.43
N ARG A 75 -17.90 -16.61 16.65
CA ARG A 75 -18.86 -15.81 15.85
C ARG A 75 -19.55 -14.84 16.79
N LEU A 76 -19.52 -13.57 16.43
CA LEU A 76 -20.17 -12.53 17.22
C LEU A 76 -21.68 -12.67 17.13
N GLY A 77 -22.35 -12.45 18.25
CA GLY A 77 -23.80 -12.29 18.25
C GLY A 77 -24.24 -10.92 17.74
N ILE A 78 -25.52 -10.79 17.44
CA ILE A 78 -26.11 -9.54 16.93
C ILE A 78 -25.90 -8.38 17.91
N ASP A 79 -25.93 -8.64 19.21
CA ASP A 79 -25.76 -7.60 20.21
C ASP A 79 -24.31 -7.07 20.29
N GLU A 80 -23.34 -7.94 20.07
CA GLU A 80 -21.92 -7.55 19.97
C GLU A 80 -21.67 -6.70 18.72
N TRP A 81 -22.21 -7.09 17.58
CA TRP A 81 -22.16 -6.28 16.35
C TRP A 81 -22.88 -4.93 16.52
N ARG A 82 -24.01 -4.92 17.20
CA ARG A 82 -24.75 -3.68 17.51
C ARG A 82 -23.93 -2.73 18.38
N GLN A 83 -23.19 -3.25 19.37
CA GLN A 83 -22.30 -2.45 20.21
C GLN A 83 -21.15 -1.85 19.40
N ASP A 84 -20.46 -2.64 18.57
CA ASP A 84 -19.36 -2.16 17.74
C ASP A 84 -19.84 -1.11 16.72
N LEU A 85 -20.98 -1.33 16.08
CA LEU A 85 -21.59 -0.36 15.18
C LEU A 85 -21.94 0.94 15.89
N ALA A 86 -22.50 0.89 17.12
CA ALA A 86 -22.83 2.07 17.91
C ALA A 86 -21.58 2.87 18.30
N ILE A 87 -20.51 2.18 18.67
CA ILE A 87 -19.21 2.80 18.97
C ILE A 87 -18.63 3.45 17.73
N LEU A 88 -18.62 2.76 16.58
CA LEU A 88 -18.13 3.30 15.33
C LEU A 88 -18.91 4.56 14.92
N GLY A 89 -20.24 4.49 14.94
CA GLY A 89 -21.12 5.60 14.59
C GLY A 89 -20.96 6.83 15.49
N ALA A 90 -20.63 6.62 16.77
CA ALA A 90 -20.36 7.72 17.72
C ALA A 90 -18.92 8.27 17.58
N THR A 91 -17.96 7.40 17.27
CA THR A 91 -16.53 7.78 17.17
C THR A 91 -16.25 8.64 15.94
N ILE A 92 -16.84 8.30 14.81
CA ILE A 92 -16.62 9.02 13.54
C ILE A 92 -16.89 10.52 13.67
N PRO A 93 -18.10 10.99 14.04
CA PRO A 93 -18.39 12.42 14.10
C PRO A 93 -17.69 13.13 15.27
N ARG A 94 -17.28 12.41 16.31
CA ARG A 94 -16.60 12.98 17.47
C ARG A 94 -15.13 13.26 17.21
N ASP A 95 -14.42 12.32 16.53
CA ASP A 95 -12.97 12.29 16.50
C ASP A 95 -12.39 12.71 15.13
N HIS A 96 -13.18 12.61 14.04
CA HIS A 96 -12.76 13.12 12.74
C HIS A 96 -12.86 14.67 12.70
N PRO A 97 -11.87 15.40 12.17
CA PRO A 97 -11.86 16.88 12.16
C PRO A 97 -13.08 17.50 11.48
N ASN A 98 -13.62 16.86 10.46
CA ASN A 98 -14.87 17.24 9.80
C ASN A 98 -15.45 16.03 9.05
N ALA A 99 -16.12 15.13 9.76
CA ALA A 99 -16.68 13.89 9.19
C ALA A 99 -17.70 14.14 8.05
N PHE A 100 -18.29 15.32 8.02
CA PHE A 100 -19.33 15.69 7.07
C PHE A 100 -18.86 16.69 5.99
N ALA A 101 -17.56 16.69 5.70
CA ALA A 101 -17.00 17.55 4.64
C ALA A 101 -17.49 17.18 3.23
N HIS A 102 -17.75 15.90 2.98
CA HIS A 102 -18.08 15.36 1.66
C HIS A 102 -19.41 14.61 1.60
N ILE A 103 -20.05 14.40 2.73
CA ILE A 103 -21.38 13.77 2.84
C ILE A 103 -22.24 14.59 3.82
N SER A 104 -23.57 14.47 3.74
CA SER A 104 -24.42 15.08 4.74
C SER A 104 -24.59 14.18 5.98
N PRO A 105 -24.85 14.78 7.17
CA PRO A 105 -25.20 13.99 8.37
C PRO A 105 -26.39 13.05 8.13
N GLU A 106 -27.36 13.45 7.30
CA GLU A 106 -28.54 12.65 6.97
C GLU A 106 -28.18 11.42 6.13
N GLN A 107 -27.22 11.54 5.21
CA GLN A 107 -26.71 10.40 4.44
C GLN A 107 -26.00 9.39 5.35
N PHE A 108 -25.13 9.90 6.23
CA PHE A 108 -24.43 9.05 7.21
C PHE A 108 -25.42 8.34 8.16
N ASN A 109 -26.40 9.05 8.69
CA ASN A 109 -27.39 8.50 9.61
C ASN A 109 -28.31 7.48 8.92
N ARG A 110 -28.65 7.67 7.64
CA ARG A 110 -29.39 6.65 6.86
C ARG A 110 -28.59 5.38 6.74
N GLU A 111 -27.35 5.45 6.26
CA GLU A 111 -26.48 4.28 6.12
C GLU A 111 -26.30 3.55 7.47
N PHE A 112 -26.04 4.29 8.55
CA PHE A 112 -25.94 3.72 9.89
C PHE A 112 -27.22 2.98 10.31
N SER A 113 -28.39 3.56 10.04
CA SER A 113 -29.71 2.96 10.37
C SER A 113 -29.98 1.71 9.53
N ASP A 114 -29.61 1.74 8.24
CA ASP A 114 -29.77 0.61 7.33
C ASP A 114 -28.94 -0.59 7.79
N ILE A 115 -27.65 -0.35 8.12
CA ILE A 115 -26.76 -1.39 8.67
C ILE A 115 -27.37 -1.97 9.96
N LYS A 116 -27.81 -1.10 10.89
CA LYS A 116 -28.41 -1.54 12.16
C LYS A 116 -29.64 -2.44 11.95
N THR A 117 -30.43 -2.16 10.93
CA THR A 117 -31.62 -2.94 10.59
C THR A 117 -31.26 -4.30 9.98
N GLN A 118 -30.18 -4.36 9.18
CA GLN A 118 -29.73 -5.54 8.47
C GLN A 118 -28.90 -6.51 9.32
N LEU A 119 -28.40 -6.11 10.49
CA LEU A 119 -27.57 -6.95 11.36
C LEU A 119 -28.11 -8.35 11.65
N ALA A 120 -29.44 -8.51 11.67
CA ALA A 120 -30.09 -9.80 11.96
C ALA A 120 -30.16 -10.75 10.75
N SER A 121 -30.09 -10.24 9.55
CA SER A 121 -30.21 -11.00 8.30
C SER A 121 -28.90 -11.24 7.58
N ASP A 122 -27.91 -10.36 7.81
CA ASP A 122 -26.65 -10.36 7.10
C ASP A 122 -25.68 -11.41 7.67
N SER A 123 -24.88 -11.98 6.80
CA SER A 123 -23.72 -12.78 7.20
C SER A 123 -22.66 -11.89 7.84
N GLU A 124 -21.74 -12.48 8.60
CA GLU A 124 -20.66 -11.77 9.26
C GLU A 124 -19.83 -10.92 8.29
N SER A 125 -19.48 -11.47 7.12
CA SER A 125 -18.75 -10.73 6.09
C SER A 125 -19.57 -9.57 5.48
N GLN A 126 -20.90 -9.70 5.36
CA GLN A 126 -21.76 -8.59 4.92
C GLN A 126 -21.81 -7.47 5.96
N ILE A 127 -21.88 -7.82 7.26
CA ILE A 127 -21.84 -6.85 8.35
C ILE A 127 -20.50 -6.11 8.32
N GLU A 128 -19.38 -6.83 8.23
CA GLU A 128 -18.04 -6.24 8.14
C GLU A 128 -17.91 -5.30 6.95
N MET A 129 -18.37 -5.72 5.76
CA MET A 129 -18.35 -4.89 4.56
C MET A 129 -19.25 -3.67 4.68
N SER A 130 -20.40 -3.77 5.32
CA SER A 130 -21.27 -2.63 5.60
C SER A 130 -20.60 -1.60 6.52
N MET A 131 -19.84 -2.05 7.52
CA MET A 131 -19.04 -1.17 8.39
C MET A 131 -17.87 -0.54 7.61
N VAL A 132 -17.23 -1.27 6.68
CA VAL A 132 -16.23 -0.72 5.75
C VAL A 132 -16.83 0.41 4.94
N ARG A 133 -18.00 0.20 4.35
CA ARG A 133 -18.72 1.19 3.55
C ARG A 133 -19.10 2.43 4.37
N LEU A 134 -19.55 2.26 5.62
CA LEU A 134 -19.88 3.36 6.53
C LEU A 134 -18.68 4.32 6.74
N VAL A 135 -17.46 3.76 6.91
CA VAL A 135 -16.25 4.57 7.03
C VAL A 135 -15.86 5.19 5.68
N ALA A 136 -15.98 4.44 4.59
CA ALA A 136 -15.65 4.91 3.25
C ALA A 136 -16.54 6.08 2.76
N LEU A 137 -17.76 6.21 3.31
CA LEU A 137 -18.64 7.36 3.05
C LEU A 137 -18.00 8.72 3.38
N LEU A 138 -17.02 8.77 4.26
CA LEU A 138 -16.28 10.01 4.57
C LEU A 138 -15.53 10.57 3.36
N GLN A 139 -15.30 9.76 2.32
CA GLN A 139 -14.55 10.10 1.12
C GLN A 139 -13.19 10.72 1.45
N ASP A 140 -12.51 10.14 2.40
CA ASP A 140 -11.20 10.52 2.92
C ASP A 140 -10.28 9.29 2.88
N GLY A 141 -9.17 9.42 2.23
CA GLY A 141 -8.22 8.31 2.06
C GLY A 141 -7.45 7.93 3.32
N HIS A 142 -7.48 8.74 4.37
CA HIS A 142 -6.87 8.43 5.67
C HIS A 142 -7.87 7.85 6.67
N SER A 143 -9.17 7.94 6.40
CA SER A 143 -10.23 7.31 7.19
C SER A 143 -10.66 6.01 6.51
N THR A 144 -10.38 4.88 7.17
CA THR A 144 -10.66 3.57 6.57
C THR A 144 -10.81 2.47 7.61
N LEU A 145 -11.68 1.52 7.32
CA LEU A 145 -11.72 0.20 7.91
C LEU A 145 -11.35 -0.78 6.80
N PHE A 146 -10.08 -1.22 6.77
CA PHE A 146 -9.69 -2.24 5.79
C PHE A 146 -10.24 -3.60 6.21
N PRO A 147 -10.91 -4.35 5.31
CA PRO A 147 -11.37 -5.70 5.63
C PRO A 147 -10.21 -6.70 5.71
N PHE A 148 -9.01 -6.33 5.21
CA PHE A 148 -7.82 -7.18 5.14
C PHE A 148 -7.03 -7.13 6.45
N GLN A 149 -7.60 -7.65 7.52
CA GLN A 149 -6.98 -7.67 8.84
C GLN A 149 -7.22 -9.04 9.52
N PRO A 150 -6.33 -9.48 10.44
CA PRO A 150 -6.46 -10.79 11.04
C PRO A 150 -7.80 -11.03 11.78
N ALA A 151 -8.46 -9.96 12.22
CA ALA A 151 -9.73 -10.03 12.94
C ALA A 151 -10.89 -10.52 12.05
N THR A 152 -10.86 -10.27 10.75
CA THR A 152 -11.92 -10.71 9.82
C THR A 152 -11.82 -12.19 9.45
N GLY A 153 -10.63 -12.78 9.55
CA GLY A 153 -10.38 -14.13 9.04
C GLY A 153 -10.45 -14.26 7.53
N PHE A 154 -10.49 -13.14 6.79
CA PHE A 154 -10.60 -13.15 5.33
C PHE A 154 -9.37 -13.76 4.67
N HIS A 155 -9.60 -14.28 3.48
CA HIS A 155 -8.59 -14.89 2.62
C HIS A 155 -8.28 -13.98 1.43
N MET A 156 -7.19 -14.28 0.75
CA MET A 156 -6.78 -13.55 -0.46
C MET A 156 -6.46 -14.51 -1.58
N LEU A 157 -6.83 -14.16 -2.80
CA LEU A 157 -6.36 -14.90 -3.97
C LEU A 157 -4.88 -14.59 -4.21
N PRO A 158 -4.05 -15.61 -4.49
CA PRO A 158 -2.61 -15.45 -4.61
C PRO A 158 -2.20 -14.86 -5.98
N ILE A 159 -2.77 -13.71 -6.33
CA ILE A 159 -2.50 -12.91 -7.53
C ILE A 159 -2.49 -11.43 -7.16
N GLN A 160 -1.96 -10.58 -8.06
CA GLN A 160 -2.07 -9.12 -7.99
C GLN A 160 -2.70 -8.60 -9.27
N LEU A 161 -3.61 -7.64 -9.13
CA LEU A 161 -4.28 -6.97 -10.22
C LEU A 161 -3.77 -5.53 -10.33
N TYR A 162 -3.74 -5.03 -11.57
CA TYR A 162 -3.47 -3.62 -11.84
C TYR A 162 -4.36 -3.12 -12.98
N LYS A 163 -4.90 -1.90 -12.82
CA LYS A 163 -5.64 -1.21 -13.88
C LYS A 163 -4.67 -0.36 -14.69
N PHE A 164 -4.31 -0.86 -15.88
CA PHE A 164 -3.57 -0.11 -16.88
C PHE A 164 -4.51 0.81 -17.69
N SER A 165 -3.95 1.67 -18.54
CA SER A 165 -4.73 2.52 -19.44
C SER A 165 -5.68 1.73 -20.36
N ASP A 166 -5.34 0.49 -20.67
CA ASP A 166 -6.01 -0.40 -21.61
C ASP A 166 -6.75 -1.58 -20.96
N GLY A 167 -6.87 -1.59 -19.63
CA GLY A 167 -7.70 -2.57 -18.90
C GLY A 167 -7.08 -3.12 -17.63
N TRP A 168 -7.73 -4.16 -17.09
CA TRP A 168 -7.31 -4.87 -15.90
C TRP A 168 -6.45 -6.08 -16.26
N TYR A 169 -5.31 -6.22 -15.60
CA TYR A 169 -4.37 -7.31 -15.86
C TYR A 169 -3.83 -7.91 -14.57
N ILE A 170 -3.45 -9.20 -14.64
CA ILE A 170 -2.73 -9.87 -13.57
C ILE A 170 -1.25 -9.55 -13.73
N THR A 171 -0.68 -8.83 -12.77
CA THR A 171 0.73 -8.41 -12.81
C THR A 171 1.67 -9.36 -12.09
N GLU A 172 1.18 -10.04 -11.07
CA GLU A 172 1.94 -11.00 -10.27
C GLU A 172 1.03 -12.15 -9.84
N ALA A 173 1.60 -13.33 -9.65
CA ALA A 173 0.89 -14.50 -9.16
C ALA A 173 1.85 -15.45 -8.44
N SER A 174 1.30 -16.30 -7.55
CA SER A 174 2.07 -17.42 -6.98
C SER A 174 2.53 -18.39 -8.07
N PRO A 175 3.55 -19.24 -7.81
CA PRO A 175 4.06 -20.18 -8.80
C PRO A 175 3.00 -21.04 -9.47
N ARG A 176 1.97 -21.46 -8.71
CA ARG A 176 0.83 -22.23 -9.23
C ARG A 176 0.04 -21.50 -10.31
N TYR A 177 -0.05 -20.18 -10.20
CA TYR A 177 -0.86 -19.32 -11.07
C TYR A 177 -0.01 -18.39 -11.95
N GLN A 178 1.30 -18.63 -12.05
CA GLN A 178 2.22 -17.79 -12.81
C GLN A 178 1.85 -17.68 -14.30
N TYR A 179 1.18 -18.70 -14.85
CA TYR A 179 0.67 -18.69 -16.21
C TYR A 179 -0.40 -17.62 -16.48
N LEU A 180 -0.98 -17.03 -15.42
CA LEU A 180 -1.96 -15.94 -15.52
C LEU A 180 -1.31 -14.54 -15.62
N VAL A 181 -0.02 -14.42 -15.32
CA VAL A 181 0.68 -13.13 -15.38
C VAL A 181 0.68 -12.60 -16.81
N GLY A 182 0.30 -11.34 -16.98
CA GLY A 182 0.15 -10.68 -18.29
C GLY A 182 -1.20 -10.93 -18.96
N GLN A 183 -2.09 -11.75 -18.39
CA GLN A 183 -3.42 -11.95 -18.94
C GLN A 183 -4.37 -10.82 -18.50
N ARG A 184 -5.24 -10.42 -19.44
CA ARG A 184 -6.30 -9.44 -19.18
C ARG A 184 -7.45 -10.09 -18.43
N VAL A 185 -7.91 -9.45 -17.35
CA VAL A 185 -9.10 -9.90 -16.62
C VAL A 185 -10.34 -9.36 -17.31
N LEU A 186 -11.25 -10.27 -17.70
CA LEU A 186 -12.53 -9.93 -18.32
C LEU A 186 -13.67 -10.01 -17.31
N ARG A 187 -13.68 -11.03 -16.45
CA ARG A 187 -14.73 -11.28 -15.47
C ARG A 187 -14.15 -11.84 -14.17
N ILE A 188 -14.84 -11.55 -13.07
CA ILE A 188 -14.62 -12.17 -11.75
C ILE A 188 -15.97 -12.72 -11.29
N GLY A 189 -16.04 -14.01 -11.03
CA GLY A 189 -17.31 -14.68 -10.77
C GLY A 189 -18.33 -14.47 -11.91
N ALA A 190 -19.52 -14.04 -11.53
CA ALA A 190 -20.62 -13.82 -12.49
C ALA A 190 -20.57 -12.45 -13.20
N LYS A 191 -19.69 -11.53 -12.79
CA LYS A 191 -19.69 -10.13 -13.23
C LYS A 191 -18.52 -9.82 -14.15
N SER A 192 -18.69 -8.86 -15.06
CA SER A 192 -17.53 -8.25 -15.77
C SER A 192 -16.65 -7.52 -14.77
N VAL A 193 -15.37 -7.39 -15.09
CA VAL A 193 -14.41 -6.72 -14.19
C VAL A 193 -14.77 -5.25 -13.92
N GLU A 194 -15.39 -4.57 -14.88
CA GLU A 194 -15.85 -3.18 -14.69
C GLU A 194 -17.14 -3.12 -13.82
N GLU A 195 -18.02 -4.11 -13.88
CA GLU A 195 -19.15 -4.23 -12.93
C GLU A 195 -18.61 -4.47 -11.51
N VAL A 196 -17.62 -5.36 -11.36
CA VAL A 196 -16.97 -5.61 -10.07
C VAL A 196 -16.33 -4.32 -9.53
N TYR A 197 -15.64 -3.56 -10.37
CA TYR A 197 -15.10 -2.26 -10.01
C TYR A 197 -16.19 -1.32 -9.48
N THR A 198 -17.30 -1.20 -10.21
CA THR A 198 -18.42 -0.33 -9.83
C THR A 198 -19.07 -0.76 -8.51
N ILE A 199 -19.26 -2.07 -8.30
CA ILE A 199 -19.85 -2.61 -7.06
C ILE A 199 -18.94 -2.35 -5.87
N LEU A 200 -17.62 -2.53 -6.01
CA LEU A 200 -16.67 -2.42 -4.92
C LEU A 200 -16.19 -0.99 -4.66
N HIS A 201 -16.39 -0.06 -5.60
CA HIS A 201 -15.98 1.35 -5.47
C HIS A 201 -16.44 2.01 -4.15
N PRO A 202 -17.71 1.86 -3.69
CA PRO A 202 -18.19 2.50 -2.46
C PRO A 202 -17.54 2.01 -1.16
N PHE A 203 -16.78 0.91 -1.21
CA PHE A 203 -16.10 0.35 -0.03
C PHE A 203 -14.69 0.89 0.16
N VAL A 204 -14.18 1.67 -0.79
CA VAL A 204 -12.82 2.20 -0.76
C VAL A 204 -12.81 3.61 -0.21
N GLY A 205 -12.30 3.80 1.02
CA GLY A 205 -12.02 5.13 1.55
C GLY A 205 -10.96 5.83 0.69
N ALA A 206 -11.33 6.93 0.03
CA ALA A 206 -10.50 7.59 -0.95
C ALA A 206 -10.83 9.07 -1.09
N ASP A 207 -9.81 9.89 -1.32
CA ASP A 207 -10.00 11.31 -1.67
C ASP A 207 -10.47 11.46 -3.12
N ASN A 208 -10.02 10.57 -4.01
CA ASN A 208 -10.30 10.64 -5.44
C ASN A 208 -10.17 9.27 -6.12
N GLU A 209 -10.44 9.26 -7.42
CA GLU A 209 -10.40 8.07 -8.27
C GLU A 209 -9.01 7.41 -8.37
N SER A 210 -7.92 8.18 -8.23
CA SER A 210 -6.55 7.63 -8.21
C SER A 210 -6.33 6.75 -6.99
N THR A 211 -6.78 7.18 -5.81
CA THR A 211 -6.73 6.37 -4.58
C THR A 211 -7.62 5.13 -4.70
N VAL A 212 -8.80 5.24 -5.34
CA VAL A 212 -9.65 4.06 -5.60
C VAL A 212 -8.90 3.06 -6.47
N LYS A 213 -8.35 3.48 -7.61
CA LYS A 213 -7.59 2.61 -8.53
C LYS A 213 -6.38 1.95 -7.85
N ASP A 214 -5.76 2.62 -6.88
CA ASP A 214 -4.63 2.10 -6.13
C ASP A 214 -5.04 0.98 -5.15
N ARG A 215 -6.21 1.09 -4.52
CA ARG A 215 -6.61 0.23 -3.41
C ARG A 215 -7.57 -0.89 -3.77
N ILE A 216 -8.48 -0.66 -4.69
CA ILE A 216 -9.55 -1.58 -5.05
C ILE A 216 -9.07 -2.97 -5.53
N PRO A 217 -7.86 -3.12 -6.14
CA PRO A 217 -7.35 -4.44 -6.49
C PRO A 217 -7.35 -5.44 -5.33
N LEU A 218 -7.11 -4.97 -4.09
CA LEU A 218 -7.14 -5.85 -2.90
C LEU A 218 -8.55 -6.37 -2.60
N TYR A 219 -9.58 -5.55 -2.81
CA TYR A 219 -10.98 -5.95 -2.64
C TYR A 219 -11.40 -6.97 -3.70
N MET A 220 -10.91 -6.80 -4.93
CA MET A 220 -11.24 -7.67 -6.08
C MET A 220 -10.63 -9.08 -5.97
N ILE A 221 -9.66 -9.29 -5.09
CA ILE A 221 -8.99 -10.58 -4.87
C ILE A 221 -9.29 -11.18 -3.50
N CYS A 222 -10.30 -10.67 -2.77
CA CYS A 222 -10.75 -11.20 -1.49
C CYS A 222 -12.05 -11.96 -1.66
N PRO A 223 -12.08 -13.30 -1.51
CA PRO A 223 -13.29 -14.10 -1.73
C PRO A 223 -14.48 -13.70 -0.87
N GLU A 224 -14.24 -13.38 0.41
CA GLU A 224 -15.31 -12.99 1.35
C GLU A 224 -15.96 -11.66 0.95
N VAL A 225 -15.16 -10.70 0.43
CA VAL A 225 -15.67 -9.45 -0.14
C VAL A 225 -16.52 -9.74 -1.39
N LEU A 226 -16.00 -10.59 -2.30
CA LEU A 226 -16.72 -10.94 -3.53
C LEU A 226 -18.02 -11.69 -3.25
N GLN A 227 -18.05 -12.51 -2.20
CA GLN A 227 -19.26 -13.24 -1.76
C GLN A 227 -20.26 -12.32 -1.06
N ALA A 228 -19.80 -11.44 -0.18
CA ALA A 228 -20.64 -10.47 0.53
C ALA A 228 -21.42 -9.60 -0.46
N GLU A 229 -20.77 -9.21 -1.58
CA GLU A 229 -21.34 -8.35 -2.61
C GLU A 229 -21.99 -9.15 -3.79
N GLY A 230 -22.20 -10.46 -3.63
CA GLY A 230 -22.88 -11.29 -4.64
C GLY A 230 -22.16 -11.40 -5.98
N ILE A 231 -20.84 -11.17 -6.01
CA ILE A 231 -20.00 -11.29 -7.20
C ILE A 231 -19.63 -12.75 -7.45
N SER A 232 -19.31 -13.48 -6.40
CA SER A 232 -19.06 -14.92 -6.45
C SER A 232 -20.04 -15.69 -5.55
N PRO A 233 -20.36 -16.96 -5.87
CA PRO A 233 -21.27 -17.75 -5.04
C PRO A 233 -20.64 -18.03 -3.65
N PRO A 234 -21.49 -18.15 -2.61
CA PRO A 234 -21.01 -18.50 -1.28
C PRO A 234 -20.45 -19.93 -1.26
N ALA A 235 -19.55 -20.19 -0.31
CA ALA A 235 -19.01 -21.52 0.00
C ALA A 235 -18.29 -22.25 -1.14
N THR A 236 -17.68 -21.52 -2.09
CA THR A 236 -16.79 -22.13 -3.09
C THR A 236 -15.35 -22.09 -2.60
N ASN A 237 -14.62 -23.19 -2.83
CA ASN A 237 -13.20 -23.27 -2.50
C ASN A 237 -12.31 -22.49 -3.50
N THR A 238 -12.90 -21.92 -4.56
CA THR A 238 -12.18 -21.18 -5.61
C THR A 238 -13.03 -20.02 -6.08
N VAL A 239 -12.37 -18.99 -6.61
CA VAL A 239 -13.03 -17.90 -7.35
C VAL A 239 -12.71 -18.07 -8.84
N LEU A 240 -13.75 -18.01 -9.67
CA LEU A 240 -13.62 -18.07 -11.12
C LEU A 240 -13.18 -16.71 -11.66
N PHE A 241 -12.10 -16.69 -12.42
CA PHE A 241 -11.69 -15.58 -13.27
C PHE A 241 -11.84 -16.00 -14.74
N ILE A 242 -12.40 -15.15 -15.57
CA ILE A 242 -12.30 -15.29 -17.02
C ILE A 242 -11.25 -14.30 -17.48
N VAL A 243 -10.18 -14.82 -18.08
CA VAL A 243 -9.03 -14.05 -18.51
C VAL A 243 -8.81 -14.19 -20.01
N ALA A 244 -8.20 -13.19 -20.63
CA ALA A 244 -7.82 -13.25 -22.03
C ALA A 244 -6.30 -13.21 -22.18
N SER A 245 -5.75 -14.12 -22.95
CA SER A 245 -4.34 -14.11 -23.36
C SER A 245 -4.05 -12.92 -24.29
N PRO A 246 -2.77 -12.56 -24.51
CA PRO A 246 -2.40 -11.48 -25.45
C PRO A 246 -2.94 -11.71 -26.88
N ASN A 247 -3.22 -12.96 -27.26
CA ASN A 247 -3.83 -13.31 -28.55
C ASN A 247 -5.36 -13.17 -28.57
N GLY A 248 -5.96 -12.70 -27.48
CA GLY A 248 -7.42 -12.50 -27.37
C GLY A 248 -8.23 -13.74 -26.99
N ASN A 249 -7.61 -14.90 -26.84
CA ASN A 249 -8.32 -16.13 -26.45
C ASN A 249 -8.73 -16.07 -24.97
N ALA A 250 -10.02 -16.19 -24.71
CA ALA A 250 -10.55 -16.25 -23.35
C ALA A 250 -10.43 -17.68 -22.76
N SER A 251 -10.13 -17.74 -21.46
CA SER A 251 -10.08 -19.00 -20.70
C SER A 251 -10.51 -18.80 -19.25
N ASP A 252 -10.97 -19.89 -18.65
CA ASP A 252 -11.37 -19.92 -17.24
C ASP A 252 -10.17 -20.24 -16.35
N ALA A 253 -10.07 -19.52 -15.24
CA ALA A 253 -9.08 -19.74 -14.20
C ALA A 253 -9.77 -19.82 -12.83
N ASN A 254 -9.78 -21.02 -12.25
CA ASN A 254 -10.26 -21.22 -10.88
C ASN A 254 -9.11 -21.02 -9.89
N ILE A 255 -9.17 -19.99 -9.07
CA ILE A 255 -8.08 -19.57 -8.17
C ILE A 255 -8.49 -19.90 -6.74
N GLU A 256 -7.67 -20.73 -6.06
CA GLU A 256 -7.83 -21.07 -4.65
C GLU A 256 -7.28 -19.96 -3.76
N PRO A 257 -8.03 -19.53 -2.74
CA PRO A 257 -7.56 -18.53 -1.80
C PRO A 257 -6.49 -19.09 -0.85
N VAL A 258 -5.75 -18.18 -0.25
CA VAL A 258 -4.80 -18.46 0.83
C VAL A 258 -5.12 -17.56 2.02
N GLY A 259 -4.77 -18.00 3.23
CA GLY A 259 -4.97 -17.18 4.42
C GLY A 259 -4.23 -15.83 4.31
N LEU A 260 -4.84 -14.79 4.85
CA LEU A 260 -4.36 -13.41 4.77
C LEU A 260 -2.89 -13.26 5.23
N VAL A 261 -2.50 -13.89 6.33
CA VAL A 261 -1.12 -13.84 6.85
C VAL A 261 -0.12 -14.37 5.82
N ARG A 262 -0.46 -15.47 5.14
CA ARG A 262 0.38 -16.05 4.08
C ARG A 262 0.45 -15.13 2.87
N TYR A 263 -0.66 -14.52 2.47
CA TYR A 263 -0.70 -13.55 1.39
C TYR A 263 0.18 -12.33 1.70
N LEU A 264 0.01 -11.71 2.88
CA LEU A 264 0.79 -10.55 3.33
C LEU A 264 2.28 -10.86 3.42
N TYR A 265 2.63 -12.05 3.92
CA TYR A 265 4.03 -12.49 3.94
C TYR A 265 4.64 -12.49 2.54
N TRP A 266 3.91 -12.98 1.53
CA TRP A 266 4.36 -12.97 0.14
C TRP A 266 4.37 -11.57 -0.46
N TYR A 267 3.39 -10.76 -0.14
CA TYR A 267 3.25 -9.39 -0.63
C TYR A 267 4.44 -8.50 -0.19
N PHE A 268 4.85 -8.61 1.07
CA PHE A 268 5.91 -7.79 1.64
C PHE A 268 7.32 -8.43 1.57
N GLN A 269 7.39 -9.74 1.50
CA GLN A 269 8.66 -10.46 1.38
C GLN A 269 8.82 -10.93 -0.06
N PRO A 270 9.75 -10.35 -0.83
CA PRO A 270 10.03 -10.82 -2.18
C PRO A 270 10.76 -12.17 -2.13
N LEU A 271 10.09 -13.22 -1.65
CA LEU A 271 10.58 -14.58 -1.79
C LEU A 271 10.65 -14.91 -3.27
N GLN A 272 11.78 -15.45 -3.70
CA GLN A 272 12.03 -15.83 -5.09
C GLN A 272 10.99 -16.79 -5.68
N ALA A 273 10.18 -17.43 -4.79
CA ALA A 273 9.15 -18.36 -5.18
C ALA A 273 7.79 -17.75 -5.53
N TRP A 274 7.51 -16.50 -5.12
CA TRP A 274 6.22 -15.84 -5.36
C TRP A 274 6.26 -14.87 -6.54
N LYS A 275 7.32 -14.06 -6.59
CA LYS A 275 7.49 -13.06 -7.64
C LYS A 275 8.52 -13.56 -8.65
N HIS A 276 8.11 -13.59 -9.92
CA HIS A 276 9.11 -13.61 -10.98
C HIS A 276 9.92 -12.31 -10.87
N LYS A 277 11.12 -12.37 -10.27
CA LYS A 277 12.03 -11.22 -10.28
C LYS A 277 12.69 -11.12 -11.63
N PRO A 278 12.28 -10.19 -12.50
CA PRO A 278 13.10 -9.85 -13.63
C PRO A 278 14.45 -9.35 -13.10
N ASN A 279 15.50 -9.50 -13.89
CA ASN A 279 16.78 -8.91 -13.55
C ASN A 279 16.58 -7.41 -13.31
N GLU A 280 16.87 -6.91 -12.11
CA GLU A 280 16.62 -5.53 -11.72
C GLU A 280 17.24 -4.53 -12.70
N SER A 281 18.39 -4.87 -13.31
CA SER A 281 19.06 -4.04 -14.30
C SER A 281 18.28 -3.86 -15.61
N THR A 282 17.30 -4.73 -15.91
CA THR A 282 16.45 -4.66 -17.09
C THR A 282 15.12 -3.95 -16.84
N LEU A 283 14.81 -3.63 -15.57
CA LEU A 283 13.61 -2.90 -15.19
C LEU A 283 13.77 -1.40 -15.49
N PRO A 284 12.66 -0.69 -15.80
CA PRO A 284 12.68 0.76 -15.86
C PRO A 284 13.01 1.34 -14.48
N LEU A 285 13.54 2.57 -14.44
CA LEU A 285 14.08 3.17 -13.21
C LEU A 285 13.08 3.20 -12.06
N TYR A 286 11.80 3.50 -12.32
CA TYR A 286 10.77 3.55 -11.26
C TYR A 286 10.49 2.19 -10.58
N ARG A 287 10.91 1.08 -11.19
CA ARG A 287 10.80 -0.28 -10.62
C ARG A 287 12.09 -0.79 -10.02
N GLN A 288 13.20 -0.02 -10.15
CA GLN A 288 14.48 -0.35 -9.53
C GLN A 288 14.55 0.20 -8.11
N GLN A 289 15.24 -0.50 -7.22
CA GLN A 289 15.55 -0.06 -5.85
C GLN A 289 14.33 0.52 -5.10
N THR A 290 13.14 -0.05 -5.30
CA THR A 290 11.88 0.41 -4.69
C THR A 290 11.87 0.27 -3.16
N TRP A 291 12.82 -0.48 -2.60
CA TRP A 291 13.04 -0.67 -1.17
C TRP A 291 13.86 0.46 -0.51
N GLN A 292 14.60 1.28 -1.31
CA GLN A 292 15.29 2.47 -0.82
C GLN A 292 14.31 3.64 -0.74
N ASN A 293 14.38 4.42 0.35
CA ASN A 293 13.50 5.58 0.50
C ASN A 293 13.81 6.63 -0.56
N TYR A 294 15.07 6.81 -0.92
CA TYR A 294 15.51 7.73 -1.97
C TYR A 294 16.85 7.32 -2.56
N TRP A 295 17.01 7.59 -3.86
CA TRP A 295 18.25 7.42 -4.59
C TRP A 295 18.24 8.26 -5.87
N PHE A 296 19.39 8.54 -6.46
CA PHE A 296 19.43 9.19 -7.77
C PHE A 296 20.40 8.53 -8.72
N ARG A 297 20.19 8.76 -10.01
CA ARG A 297 21.06 8.29 -11.12
C ARG A 297 21.26 9.42 -12.13
N TYR A 298 22.49 9.61 -12.56
CA TYR A 298 22.83 10.51 -13.66
C TYR A 298 22.71 9.76 -15.00
N LEU A 299 21.85 10.26 -15.88
CA LEU A 299 21.69 9.82 -17.26
C LEU A 299 22.55 10.72 -18.13
N GLY A 300 23.79 10.28 -18.39
CA GLY A 300 24.83 11.14 -18.98
C GLY A 300 24.53 11.58 -20.41
N SER A 301 23.96 10.70 -21.25
CA SER A 301 23.53 11.00 -22.62
C SER A 301 22.47 12.10 -22.68
N GLU A 302 21.54 12.10 -21.73
CA GLU A 302 20.44 13.04 -21.62
C GLU A 302 20.77 14.24 -20.74
N ARG A 303 21.97 14.28 -20.12
CA ARG A 303 22.40 15.27 -19.14
C ARG A 303 21.33 15.51 -18.05
N THR A 304 20.68 14.44 -17.63
CA THR A 304 19.52 14.43 -16.75
C THR A 304 19.84 13.66 -15.47
N VAL A 305 19.47 14.24 -14.33
CA VAL A 305 19.44 13.53 -13.05
C VAL A 305 18.03 13.01 -12.81
N TYR A 306 17.90 11.70 -12.66
CA TYR A 306 16.68 11.05 -12.20
C TYR A 306 16.81 10.79 -10.71
N PHE A 307 15.88 11.32 -9.93
CA PHE A 307 15.79 11.15 -8.48
C PHE A 307 14.50 10.40 -8.15
N ALA A 308 14.62 9.16 -7.68
CA ALA A 308 13.53 8.39 -7.12
C ALA A 308 13.36 8.72 -5.64
N PHE A 309 12.16 9.17 -5.25
CA PHE A 309 11.78 9.43 -3.86
C PHE A 309 10.60 8.53 -3.50
N ASN A 310 10.89 7.32 -3.03
CA ASN A 310 9.91 6.25 -2.83
C ASN A 310 9.20 6.33 -1.47
N GLN A 311 9.79 7.00 -0.47
CA GLN A 311 9.19 7.14 0.86
C GLN A 311 9.68 8.42 1.53
N VAL A 312 8.78 9.19 2.13
CA VAL A 312 9.13 10.39 2.91
C VAL A 312 9.59 9.95 4.31
N ARG A 313 10.81 9.42 4.38
CA ARG A 313 11.42 8.89 5.61
C ARG A 313 12.93 8.91 5.47
N ASP A 314 13.62 9.24 6.56
CA ASP A 314 15.08 9.12 6.62
C ASP A 314 15.54 7.66 6.50
N ASP A 315 16.64 7.43 5.80
CA ASP A 315 17.35 6.16 5.81
C ASP A 315 18.30 6.07 7.00
N SER A 316 18.58 4.85 7.44
CA SER A 316 19.46 4.62 8.59
C SER A 316 20.91 5.11 8.38
N GLY A 317 21.34 5.22 7.13
CA GLY A 317 22.71 5.61 6.76
C GLY A 317 22.86 7.05 6.30
N GLU A 318 21.79 7.70 5.86
CA GLU A 318 21.83 9.07 5.34
C GLU A 318 20.45 9.72 5.54
N THR A 319 20.39 10.90 6.18
CA THR A 319 19.15 11.66 6.29
C THR A 319 18.74 12.24 4.93
N PHE A 320 17.46 12.52 4.73
CA PHE A 320 16.96 13.14 3.49
C PHE A 320 17.58 14.53 3.25
N GLU A 321 17.85 15.31 4.31
CA GLU A 321 18.54 16.61 4.23
C GLU A 321 19.96 16.45 3.68
N THR A 322 20.73 15.49 4.20
CA THR A 322 22.10 15.18 3.72
C THR A 322 22.06 14.71 2.26
N PHE A 323 21.15 13.81 1.94
CA PHE A 323 20.92 13.32 0.58
C PHE A 323 20.59 14.46 -0.38
N GLY A 324 19.63 15.34 -0.02
CA GLY A 324 19.22 16.48 -0.82
C GLY A 324 20.37 17.45 -1.11
N THR A 325 21.19 17.73 -0.08
CA THR A 325 22.39 18.54 -0.22
C THR A 325 23.38 17.91 -1.20
N ARG A 326 23.63 16.59 -1.09
CA ARG A 326 24.52 15.83 -1.97
C ARG A 326 23.99 15.80 -3.42
N LEU A 327 22.68 15.59 -3.60
CA LEU A 327 22.02 15.61 -4.90
C LEU A 327 22.19 16.96 -5.61
N LEU A 328 21.91 18.07 -4.91
CA LEU A 328 22.02 19.41 -5.48
C LEU A 328 23.49 19.81 -5.72
N ALA A 329 24.41 19.37 -4.87
CA ALA A 329 25.85 19.55 -5.08
C ALA A 329 26.31 18.80 -6.34
N PHE A 330 25.85 17.56 -6.55
CA PHE A 330 26.13 16.80 -7.77
C PHE A 330 25.62 17.55 -9.01
N CYS A 331 24.39 18.05 -8.97
CA CYS A 331 23.81 18.82 -10.08
C CYS A 331 24.59 20.09 -10.41
N ARG A 332 25.22 20.73 -9.42
CA ARG A 332 26.07 21.92 -9.66
C ARG A 332 27.43 21.57 -10.24
N ALA A 333 27.99 20.41 -9.88
CA ALA A 333 29.33 19.99 -10.27
C ALA A 333 29.38 19.31 -11.64
N HIS A 334 28.24 18.92 -12.20
CA HIS A 334 28.17 18.16 -13.46
C HIS A 334 27.29 18.91 -14.48
N PRO A 335 27.41 18.60 -15.78
CA PRO A 335 26.57 19.18 -16.84
C PRO A 335 25.17 18.61 -16.79
N VAL A 336 24.36 19.08 -15.86
CA VAL A 336 22.96 18.66 -15.66
C VAL A 336 22.02 19.73 -16.24
N ASP A 337 21.25 19.33 -17.24
CA ASP A 337 20.25 20.17 -17.88
C ASP A 337 18.86 19.98 -17.28
N ARG A 338 18.57 18.79 -16.73
CA ARG A 338 17.28 18.42 -16.17
C ARG A 338 17.42 17.71 -14.81
N LEU A 339 16.48 18.02 -13.91
CA LEU A 339 16.20 17.22 -12.71
C LEU A 339 14.78 16.67 -12.80
N ILE A 340 14.64 15.35 -12.70
CA ILE A 340 13.37 14.64 -12.66
C ILE A 340 13.23 14.04 -11.26
N ILE A 341 12.21 14.45 -10.52
CA ILE A 341 11.87 13.91 -9.20
C ILE A 341 10.71 12.93 -9.40
N ASP A 342 10.95 11.65 -9.17
CA ASP A 342 9.92 10.61 -9.33
C ASP A 342 9.37 10.20 -7.96
N ILE A 343 8.12 10.57 -7.71
CA ILE A 343 7.40 10.25 -6.48
C ILE A 343 6.16 9.39 -6.73
N ARG A 344 6.03 8.79 -7.92
CA ARG A 344 4.87 7.97 -8.29
C ARG A 344 4.66 6.75 -7.38
N ASN A 345 5.71 6.27 -6.72
CA ASN A 345 5.67 5.14 -5.79
C ASN A 345 5.61 5.57 -4.32
N ASN A 346 5.49 6.87 -4.02
CA ASN A 346 5.62 7.40 -2.67
C ASN A 346 4.27 7.51 -1.97
N SER A 347 4.02 6.67 -1.00
CA SER A 347 2.80 6.69 -0.19
C SER A 347 2.83 7.67 1.00
N GLY A 348 3.90 8.46 1.15
CA GLY A 348 4.03 9.47 2.21
C GLY A 348 5.05 9.12 3.29
N GLY A 349 4.81 9.62 4.50
CA GLY A 349 5.70 9.44 5.66
C GLY A 349 5.78 10.69 6.54
N ASP A 350 6.99 11.17 6.84
CA ASP A 350 7.24 12.29 7.75
C ASP A 350 7.28 13.64 7.01
N ASN A 351 6.32 14.51 7.29
CA ASN A 351 6.20 15.84 6.68
C ASN A 351 7.34 16.82 7.06
N THR A 352 8.16 16.50 8.02
CA THR A 352 9.17 17.45 8.56
C THR A 352 10.48 17.44 7.78
N ILE A 353 10.81 16.36 7.07
CA ILE A 353 12.16 16.13 6.53
C ILE A 353 12.48 16.86 5.23
N PHE A 354 11.48 17.21 4.40
CA PHE A 354 11.71 17.67 3.03
C PHE A 354 11.84 19.21 2.86
N ARG A 355 11.49 20.00 3.87
CA ARG A 355 11.50 21.47 3.77
C ARG A 355 12.83 22.09 3.39
N PRO A 356 13.98 21.67 3.97
CA PRO A 356 15.29 22.19 3.56
C PRO A 356 15.56 21.95 2.08
N PHE A 357 15.27 20.75 1.58
CA PHE A 357 15.46 20.40 0.16
C PHE A 357 14.63 21.29 -0.78
N ILE A 358 13.33 21.51 -0.48
CA ILE A 358 12.46 22.37 -1.29
C ILE A 358 13.03 23.79 -1.38
N ARG A 359 13.43 24.37 -0.24
CA ARG A 359 14.01 25.71 -0.18
C ARG A 359 15.28 25.82 -1.05
N ASP A 360 16.18 24.84 -0.95
CA ASP A 360 17.45 24.86 -1.66
C ASP A 360 17.22 24.57 -3.17
N LEU A 361 16.26 23.74 -3.51
CA LEU A 361 15.83 23.48 -4.90
C LEU A 361 15.21 24.74 -5.55
N ALA A 362 14.37 25.49 -4.80
CA ALA A 362 13.78 26.73 -5.27
C ALA A 362 14.80 27.79 -5.68
N GLN A 363 15.98 27.77 -5.05
CA GLN A 363 17.11 28.66 -5.37
C GLN A 363 18.08 28.08 -6.42
N SER A 364 17.87 26.83 -6.82
CA SER A 364 18.74 26.16 -7.79
C SER A 364 18.54 26.69 -9.21
N PRO A 365 19.58 26.74 -10.07
CA PRO A 365 19.45 27.01 -11.49
C PRO A 365 18.56 26.00 -12.25
N LEU A 366 18.29 24.84 -11.65
CA LEU A 366 17.35 23.84 -12.20
C LEU A 366 15.88 24.20 -11.96
N ASN A 367 15.59 25.15 -11.07
CA ASN A 367 14.23 25.62 -10.81
C ASN A 367 13.72 26.50 -11.97
N GLN A 368 13.56 25.88 -13.12
CA GLN A 368 13.08 26.52 -14.34
C GLN A 368 12.10 25.58 -15.06
N ARG A 369 11.07 26.15 -15.67
CA ARG A 369 10.13 25.39 -16.50
C ARG A 369 10.89 24.72 -17.65
N GLY A 370 10.63 23.43 -17.86
CA GLY A 370 11.35 22.60 -18.86
C GLY A 370 12.67 22.00 -18.36
N ARG A 371 13.15 22.38 -17.16
CA ARG A 371 14.34 21.80 -16.53
C ARG A 371 14.02 21.00 -15.26
N LEU A 372 12.95 21.35 -14.58
CA LEU A 372 12.48 20.66 -13.38
C LEU A 372 11.16 19.96 -13.66
N TYR A 373 11.12 18.64 -13.45
CA TYR A 373 9.95 17.80 -13.61
C TYR A 373 9.70 16.97 -12.34
N THR A 374 8.43 16.74 -12.06
CA THR A 374 8.03 15.83 -10.99
C THR A 374 7.05 14.81 -11.54
N ILE A 375 7.40 13.52 -11.45
CA ILE A 375 6.52 12.43 -11.85
C ILE A 375 5.66 12.07 -10.64
N ILE A 376 4.35 12.21 -10.79
CA ILE A 376 3.32 11.85 -9.81
C ILE A 376 2.50 10.67 -10.32
N GLY A 377 1.75 10.02 -9.43
CA GLY A 377 0.88 8.92 -9.80
C GLY A 377 -0.11 8.57 -8.69
N ARG A 378 -0.96 7.58 -8.96
CA ARG A 378 -2.05 7.16 -8.06
C ARG A 378 -1.58 6.77 -6.65
N HIS A 379 -0.33 6.31 -6.51
CA HIS A 379 0.26 5.96 -5.22
C HIS A 379 0.96 7.14 -4.53
N THR A 380 1.05 8.32 -5.16
CA THR A 380 1.53 9.56 -4.52
C THR A 380 0.48 10.01 -3.52
N PHE A 381 0.74 9.81 -2.21
CA PHE A 381 -0.26 10.00 -1.17
C PHE A 381 0.32 10.62 0.12
N SER A 382 -0.52 11.21 0.98
CA SER A 382 -0.14 11.72 2.31
C SER A 382 1.03 12.70 2.27
N ALA A 383 2.12 12.50 3.02
CA ALA A 383 3.30 13.37 3.04
C ALA A 383 3.93 13.58 1.64
N ALA A 384 3.75 12.63 0.69
CA ALA A 384 4.19 12.84 -0.68
C ALA A 384 3.30 13.85 -1.42
N VAL A 385 2.00 13.91 -1.13
CA VAL A 385 1.10 14.96 -1.61
C VAL A 385 1.50 16.32 -1.02
N ASN A 386 1.86 16.36 0.26
CA ASN A 386 2.35 17.58 0.91
C ASN A 386 3.66 18.07 0.28
N PHE A 387 4.55 17.15 -0.08
CA PHE A 387 5.76 17.44 -0.85
C PHE A 387 5.41 17.98 -2.25
N THR A 388 4.44 17.36 -2.94
CA THR A 388 3.92 17.83 -4.24
C THR A 388 3.38 19.26 -4.12
N SER A 389 2.58 19.55 -3.09
CA SER A 389 2.02 20.88 -2.82
C SER A 389 3.12 21.91 -2.55
N ALA A 390 4.17 21.54 -1.83
CA ALA A 390 5.32 22.41 -1.58
C ALA A 390 6.09 22.70 -2.89
N LEU A 391 6.30 21.69 -3.74
CA LEU A 391 6.91 21.87 -5.07
C LEU A 391 6.07 22.77 -5.96
N GLU A 392 4.75 22.56 -6.00
CA GLU A 392 3.82 23.40 -6.80
C GLU A 392 3.90 24.87 -6.40
N ARG A 393 3.97 25.16 -5.11
CA ARG A 393 3.98 26.52 -4.57
C ARG A 393 5.33 27.22 -4.70
N GLU A 394 6.42 26.50 -4.52
CA GLU A 394 7.76 27.07 -4.28
C GLU A 394 8.71 26.88 -5.48
N THR A 395 8.31 26.13 -6.52
CA THR A 395 9.16 25.83 -7.67
C THR A 395 8.43 25.99 -9.01
N GLN A 396 9.18 25.88 -10.12
CA GLN A 396 8.67 25.89 -11.49
C GLN A 396 8.52 24.48 -12.07
N THR A 397 8.39 23.46 -11.20
CA THR A 397 8.27 22.06 -11.64
C THR A 397 7.06 21.84 -12.56
N LEU A 398 7.23 20.94 -13.53
CA LEU A 398 6.12 20.43 -14.34
C LEU A 398 5.75 19.02 -13.83
N PHE A 399 4.51 18.85 -13.43
CA PHE A 399 4.00 17.53 -13.05
C PHE A 399 3.65 16.70 -14.27
N VAL A 400 4.08 15.43 -14.27
CA VAL A 400 3.85 14.47 -15.36
C VAL A 400 3.43 13.14 -14.77
N GLY A 401 2.60 12.38 -15.46
CA GLY A 401 2.17 11.04 -15.03
C GLY A 401 0.67 10.93 -14.80
N GLU A 402 0.24 10.29 -13.73
CA GLU A 402 -1.17 10.17 -13.34
C GLU A 402 -1.51 11.15 -12.21
N PRO A 403 -2.78 11.54 -12.03
CA PRO A 403 -3.21 12.34 -10.88
C PRO A 403 -2.81 11.68 -9.56
N ALA A 404 -2.37 12.51 -8.60
CA ALA A 404 -2.00 12.04 -7.26
C ALA A 404 -3.21 11.55 -6.45
N GLY A 405 -2.95 10.75 -5.41
CA GLY A 405 -3.99 10.12 -4.59
C GLY A 405 -4.74 11.07 -3.66
N ALA A 406 -4.30 12.33 -3.50
CA ALA A 406 -5.05 13.36 -2.77
C ALA A 406 -4.72 14.75 -3.32
N GLY A 407 -5.53 15.74 -2.96
CA GLY A 407 -5.34 17.14 -3.29
C GLY A 407 -4.48 17.90 -2.28
N PRO A 408 -4.17 19.18 -2.56
CA PRO A 408 -3.32 20.01 -1.71
C PRO A 408 -3.90 20.22 -0.29
N ASN A 409 -5.22 20.17 -0.17
CA ASN A 409 -5.92 20.26 1.10
C ASN A 409 -6.66 18.94 1.35
N HIS A 410 -6.27 18.20 2.38
CA HIS A 410 -6.83 16.88 2.66
C HIS A 410 -6.77 16.54 4.16
N PHE A 411 -7.55 15.56 4.58
CA PHE A 411 -7.48 14.99 5.92
C PHE A 411 -6.28 14.03 6.02
N GLY A 412 -5.68 13.90 7.21
CA GLY A 412 -4.51 13.07 7.41
C GLY A 412 -4.25 12.72 8.87
N ASP A 413 -3.04 12.20 9.15
CA ASP A 413 -2.57 11.80 10.49
C ASP A 413 -3.58 10.88 11.21
N PRO A 414 -3.90 9.68 10.65
CA PRO A 414 -4.99 8.88 11.16
C PRO A 414 -4.68 8.30 12.55
N HIS A 415 -5.64 8.41 13.46
CA HIS A 415 -5.64 7.67 14.72
C HIS A 415 -6.21 6.28 14.53
N LYS A 416 -5.65 5.32 15.25
CA LYS A 416 -6.07 3.92 15.25
C LYS A 416 -7.07 3.67 16.36
N TYR A 417 -8.22 3.11 16.03
CA TYR A 417 -9.24 2.62 16.95
C TYR A 417 -9.41 1.11 16.80
N ILE A 418 -9.74 0.43 17.88
CA ILE A 418 -10.03 -1.01 17.88
C ILE A 418 -11.43 -1.20 18.45
N LEU A 419 -12.33 -1.75 17.66
CA LEU A 419 -13.68 -2.05 18.10
C LEU A 419 -13.64 -3.16 19.16
N PRO A 420 -14.40 -3.00 20.28
CA PRO A 420 -14.19 -3.86 21.45
C PRO A 420 -14.64 -5.30 21.27
N GLN A 421 -15.63 -5.59 20.44
CA GLN A 421 -16.14 -6.94 20.21
C GLN A 421 -15.44 -7.61 19.04
N SER A 422 -15.57 -7.08 17.83
CA SER A 422 -14.99 -7.65 16.60
C SER A 422 -13.47 -7.54 16.52
N LYS A 423 -12.85 -6.67 17.32
CA LYS A 423 -11.42 -6.32 17.24
C LYS A 423 -11.03 -5.70 15.89
N LEU A 424 -12.00 -5.28 15.09
CA LEU A 424 -11.75 -4.57 13.85
C LEU A 424 -10.99 -3.27 14.12
N VAL A 425 -9.98 -3.04 13.30
CA VAL A 425 -9.14 -1.84 13.36
C VAL A 425 -9.68 -0.81 12.39
N VAL A 426 -10.01 0.35 12.93
CA VAL A 426 -10.48 1.52 12.19
C VAL A 426 -9.42 2.61 12.27
N PHE A 427 -9.11 3.23 11.17
CA PHE A 427 -8.30 4.44 11.11
C PHE A 427 -9.22 5.61 10.78
N LEU A 428 -9.12 6.70 11.54
CA LEU A 428 -9.84 7.96 11.28
C LEU A 428 -8.82 9.09 11.24
N ALA A 429 -8.87 9.90 10.20
CA ALA A 429 -8.06 11.11 10.10
C ALA A 429 -8.26 11.98 11.34
N SER A 430 -7.19 12.56 11.87
CA SER A 430 -7.21 13.39 13.07
C SER A 430 -6.84 14.85 12.79
N ARG A 431 -6.38 15.15 11.58
CA ARG A 431 -5.94 16.49 11.19
C ARG A 431 -6.36 16.83 9.76
N TYR A 432 -6.69 18.11 9.54
CA TYR A 432 -6.80 18.68 8.22
C TYR A 432 -5.47 19.33 7.82
N HIS A 433 -4.88 18.90 6.72
CA HIS A 433 -3.67 19.46 6.13
C HIS A 433 -4.05 20.49 5.07
N GLN A 434 -3.71 21.74 5.31
CA GLN A 434 -3.90 22.83 4.34
C GLN A 434 -2.53 23.25 3.79
N TRP A 435 -2.18 22.73 2.62
CA TRP A 435 -0.92 23.03 1.94
C TRP A 435 -1.10 23.94 0.72
N GLY A 436 -2.33 24.02 0.20
CA GLY A 436 -2.77 24.99 -0.82
C GLY A 436 -3.47 26.19 -0.24
N ASP A 437 -4.05 27.02 -1.13
CA ASP A 437 -5.01 28.04 -0.73
C ASP A 437 -6.20 27.40 0.01
N ALA A 438 -6.76 28.09 0.99
CA ALA A 438 -7.92 27.58 1.73
C ALA A 438 -9.15 27.33 0.84
N ALA A 439 -9.27 28.09 -0.26
CA ALA A 439 -10.33 27.93 -1.23
C ALA A 439 -10.02 26.85 -2.31
N ASP A 440 -8.84 26.26 -2.31
CA ASP A 440 -8.47 25.20 -3.24
C ASP A 440 -9.23 23.90 -2.90
N ALA A 441 -10.25 23.60 -3.69
CA ALA A 441 -11.11 22.44 -3.54
C ALA A 441 -10.66 21.23 -4.38
N ARG A 442 -9.49 21.30 -5.03
CA ARG A 442 -8.97 20.17 -5.83
C ARG A 442 -8.79 18.95 -4.93
N ARG A 443 -9.26 17.80 -5.41
CA ARG A 443 -9.14 16.54 -4.72
C ARG A 443 -7.93 15.71 -5.19
N ALA A 444 -7.19 16.21 -6.19
CA ALA A 444 -5.96 15.63 -6.69
C ALA A 444 -4.98 16.76 -7.09
N HIS A 445 -3.69 16.48 -7.09
CA HIS A 445 -2.73 17.18 -7.92
C HIS A 445 -2.79 16.58 -9.32
N GLU A 446 -3.17 17.38 -10.28
CA GLU A 446 -3.26 16.96 -11.68
C GLU A 446 -1.92 17.18 -12.39
N PRO A 447 -1.44 16.21 -13.20
CA PRO A 447 -0.26 16.44 -14.02
C PRO A 447 -0.56 17.40 -15.18
N ALA A 448 0.43 18.24 -15.53
CA ALA A 448 0.36 19.07 -16.73
C ALA A 448 0.39 18.23 -18.03
N LEU A 449 0.96 17.04 -17.96
CA LEU A 449 0.97 16.03 -19.01
C LEU A 449 0.56 14.69 -18.40
N GLU A 450 -0.69 14.30 -18.65
CA GLU A 450 -1.21 13.03 -18.17
C GLU A 450 -0.74 11.88 -19.07
N ILE A 451 -0.06 10.91 -18.44
CA ILE A 451 0.43 9.70 -19.10
C ILE A 451 0.19 8.53 -18.16
N SER A 452 -0.69 7.63 -18.57
CA SER A 452 -0.91 6.34 -17.90
C SER A 452 -0.15 5.23 -18.63
N ILE A 453 0.41 4.30 -17.86
CA ILE A 453 1.16 3.16 -18.41
C ILE A 453 0.18 2.14 -18.99
N SER A 454 0.45 1.61 -20.20
CA SER A 454 -0.26 0.47 -20.76
C SER A 454 0.31 -0.86 -20.26
N HIS A 455 -0.48 -1.94 -20.37
CA HIS A 455 0.05 -3.27 -20.04
C HIS A 455 1.25 -3.64 -20.94
N THR A 456 1.21 -3.24 -22.21
CA THR A 456 2.29 -3.49 -23.16
C THR A 456 3.59 -2.82 -22.73
N ASP A 457 3.54 -1.55 -22.31
CA ASP A 457 4.71 -0.82 -21.79
C ASP A 457 5.25 -1.47 -20.52
N TYR A 458 4.35 -1.83 -19.58
CA TYR A 458 4.73 -2.44 -18.32
C TYR A 458 5.48 -3.76 -18.52
N PHE A 459 4.94 -4.67 -19.35
CA PHE A 459 5.56 -5.98 -19.59
C PHE A 459 6.76 -5.91 -20.57
N ALA A 460 6.86 -4.86 -21.38
CA ALA A 460 8.04 -4.55 -22.17
C ALA A 460 9.15 -3.82 -21.38
N ASN A 461 8.94 -3.57 -20.07
CA ASN A 461 9.84 -2.80 -19.20
C ASN A 461 10.13 -1.39 -19.73
N ARG A 462 9.14 -0.73 -20.32
CA ARG A 462 9.21 0.66 -20.75
C ARG A 462 8.66 1.61 -19.70
N ASP A 463 9.12 2.85 -19.73
CA ASP A 463 8.59 3.96 -18.93
C ASP A 463 8.17 5.12 -19.85
N PRO A 464 6.95 5.10 -20.39
CA PRO A 464 6.48 6.15 -21.29
C PRO A 464 6.45 7.52 -20.61
N VAL A 465 6.33 7.58 -19.27
CA VAL A 465 6.34 8.84 -18.53
C VAL A 465 7.73 9.46 -18.55
N LEU A 466 8.76 8.70 -18.20
CA LEU A 466 10.15 9.16 -18.25
C LEU A 466 10.57 9.45 -19.70
N GLU A 467 10.25 8.56 -20.64
CA GLU A 467 10.54 8.73 -22.06
C GLU A 467 9.96 10.06 -22.61
N SER A 468 8.72 10.40 -22.24
CA SER A 468 8.08 11.64 -22.67
C SER A 468 8.82 12.90 -22.21
N ILE A 469 9.36 12.88 -20.98
CA ILE A 469 10.14 13.99 -20.42
C ILE A 469 11.48 14.11 -21.15
N LEU A 470 12.16 12.97 -21.40
CA LEU A 470 13.46 12.96 -22.04
C LEU A 470 13.41 13.43 -23.50
N HIS A 471 12.28 13.20 -24.19
CA HIS A 471 12.07 13.65 -25.58
C HIS A 471 11.63 15.12 -25.70
N GLN A 472 11.27 15.81 -24.61
CA GLN A 472 10.96 17.24 -24.67
C GLN A 472 12.22 18.07 -24.96
N SER A 473 12.10 19.05 -25.84
CA SER A 473 13.16 20.03 -26.08
C SER A 473 13.43 20.86 -24.82
N LEU A 474 14.67 21.27 -24.59
CA LEU A 474 15.07 22.12 -23.47
C LEU A 474 14.64 23.58 -23.67
N GLU A 475 14.14 23.94 -24.86
CA GLU A 475 13.62 25.27 -25.10
C GLU A 475 12.25 25.47 -24.42
N PRO A 476 12.01 26.65 -23.80
CA PRO A 476 10.70 26.96 -23.25
C PRO A 476 9.68 27.02 -24.42
N THR A 477 8.91 25.97 -24.59
CA THR A 477 7.76 26.01 -25.48
C THR A 477 6.81 27.09 -24.96
N ALA A 478 6.69 28.18 -25.65
CA ALA A 478 5.64 29.18 -25.42
C ALA A 478 4.28 28.49 -25.65
N ILE A 479 3.75 27.86 -24.60
CA ILE A 479 2.37 27.40 -24.60
C ILE A 479 1.53 28.67 -24.56
N GLY A 480 0.92 28.97 -25.72
CA GLY A 480 0.06 30.14 -25.91
C GLY A 480 -0.98 30.22 -24.80
N GLY A 481 -0.86 31.25 -23.98
CA GLY A 481 -1.88 31.62 -23.03
C GLY A 481 -3.13 32.06 -23.78
N THR A 482 -4.20 31.31 -23.63
CA THR A 482 -5.54 31.88 -23.69
C THR A 482 -6.01 32.06 -22.26
N ARG A 483 -6.25 33.32 -21.93
CA ARG A 483 -6.80 33.86 -20.68
C ARG A 483 -8.14 33.25 -20.33
#